data_0270d32b11be6b6e0cfa49330a6a9051
#
_entry.id   0270d32b11be6b6e0cfa49330a6a9051
#
_cell.length_a   1.000
_cell.length_b   1.000
_cell.length_c   1.000
_cell.angle_alpha   90.00
_cell.angle_beta   90.00
_cell.angle_gamma   90.00
#
_symmetry.space_group_name_H-M   'P 1'
#
loop_
_entity.id
_entity.type
_entity.pdbx_description
1 polymer ?
#
loop_
_entity_poly.entity_id
_entity_poly.type
_entity_poly.pdbx_seq_one_letter_code
_entity_poly.pdbx_strand_id
1 'polypeptide(L)'
;MFADIKSSDITLPGPLFLAQPGAGLTNQDSFKDDTDFIFDTIFSNNFETTDVNDSGYGSPEVPKKIPEPEKSRSMARIYACDQDLLNAYYKYIHPYFPVLPPKVEGQISSPSKSSEASFQNGSQDSMPSSPLALAISATLALIPHPNDPNPESMESVLQRRSQAQSFAVSALESLETESELLYSTTKPSEALSQGPSLLPRPPFHPQCRVENESVVALLILGTYEYAQRGNISKLRTRAGQALVAAMGLELHSRSEESGPYSEGDRRAWWMTYILVCQGSILSNTSLTIYLYDPRFTTPKPTFEADPASWDTFLQAQQVIVTATQFVLDLEIALKKGSNFSTIGDRMLELEALLDPLCNEANQWTLDASVKLTSGELAVSQALRGMAKIKLNSARIKLHRYCAFSDMPVFTQKHCDLKASSDGIPERGVDPRYGVLPFNSHFSAKLCMKSAFNIAHAFRSLPSPVSDELVEAPRMVPIFACCAMQSSYAMVMLSYRTRAMGFGGALDGASPAKVLLRQLGDGLRLVLNALRNYSIAYEALGGMKDQILVAADSVDIMQYGMVDELPQLDGCCESMSVSVKSQM
;
A
#
# COMPACT_ATOMS: atom_id res chain seq x y z
N MET A 1 16.37 -6.12 -37.92
CA MET A 1 15.95 -4.89 -38.60
C MET A 1 15.04 -4.16 -37.63
N PHE A 2 15.63 -3.50 -36.64
CA PHE A 2 14.92 -2.72 -35.63
C PHE A 2 15.02 -1.27 -36.04
N ALA A 3 13.89 -0.69 -36.44
CA ALA A 3 13.82 0.72 -36.77
C ALA A 3 13.59 1.53 -35.49
N ASP A 4 14.34 2.61 -35.36
CA ASP A 4 14.26 3.61 -34.28
C ASP A 4 12.86 4.17 -34.16
N ILE A 5 12.17 3.83 -33.04
CA ILE A 5 10.94 4.50 -32.65
C ILE A 5 11.35 5.72 -31.82
N LYS A 6 11.28 6.88 -32.45
CA LYS A 6 11.45 8.18 -31.79
C LYS A 6 10.33 8.39 -30.77
N SER A 7 10.71 8.77 -29.58
CA SER A 7 9.89 9.02 -28.37
C SER A 7 8.88 10.20 -28.48
N SER A 8 8.55 10.67 -29.68
CA SER A 8 7.74 11.89 -29.89
C SER A 8 6.31 11.66 -30.38
N ASP A 9 5.86 10.41 -30.59
CA ASP A 9 4.55 10.13 -31.21
C ASP A 9 3.65 9.20 -30.40
N ILE A 10 3.64 9.35 -29.06
CA ILE A 10 2.58 8.74 -28.26
C ILE A 10 1.46 9.77 -28.12
N THR A 11 0.66 9.89 -29.15
CA THR A 11 -0.66 10.48 -29.10
C THR A 11 -1.54 9.57 -28.24
N LEU A 12 -2.05 10.10 -27.15
CA LEU A 12 -3.10 9.45 -26.34
C LEU A 12 -4.29 9.12 -27.25
N PRO A 13 -4.87 7.91 -27.21
CA PRO A 13 -6.06 7.62 -27.98
C PRO A 13 -7.21 8.46 -27.50
N GLY A 14 -7.86 9.11 -28.47
CA GLY A 14 -9.04 9.88 -28.62
C GLY A 14 -9.90 10.33 -27.41
N PRO A 15 -10.77 11.30 -27.63
CA PRO A 15 -11.30 12.16 -26.57
C PRO A 15 -12.20 11.39 -25.61
N LEU A 16 -11.75 11.27 -24.36
CA LEU A 16 -12.69 11.22 -23.24
C LEU A 16 -13.56 12.47 -23.36
N PHE A 17 -14.86 12.32 -23.44
CA PHE A 17 -15.84 13.37 -23.51
C PHE A 17 -15.50 14.48 -22.50
N LEU A 18 -14.89 15.55 -23.01
CA LEU A 18 -14.70 16.79 -22.28
C LEU A 18 -16.06 17.47 -22.20
N ALA A 19 -16.71 17.38 -21.04
CA ALA A 19 -17.71 18.37 -20.67
C ALA A 19 -17.01 19.73 -20.66
N GLN A 20 -17.58 20.70 -21.36
CA GLN A 20 -17.05 22.07 -21.43
C GLN A 20 -16.86 22.64 -20.02
N PRO A 21 -15.78 23.38 -19.75
CA PRO A 21 -15.58 24.02 -18.47
C PRO A 21 -16.60 25.14 -18.31
N GLY A 22 -17.62 24.91 -17.47
CA GLY A 22 -18.48 25.95 -16.94
C GLY A 22 -17.66 26.90 -16.07
N ALA A 23 -17.67 28.16 -16.39
CA ALA A 23 -17.08 29.26 -15.68
C ALA A 23 -17.41 29.22 -14.17
N GLY A 24 -16.39 29.38 -13.30
CA GLY A 24 -16.66 29.60 -11.89
C GLY A 24 -15.56 29.18 -10.92
N LEU A 25 -14.28 29.49 -11.18
CA LEU A 25 -13.24 29.51 -10.15
C LEU A 25 -12.98 30.96 -9.70
N THR A 26 -13.97 31.55 -9.03
CA THR A 26 -13.77 32.78 -8.27
C THR A 26 -14.25 32.53 -6.84
N ASN A 27 -13.35 32.09 -5.99
CA ASN A 27 -13.40 32.43 -4.57
C ASN A 27 -11.95 32.53 -4.10
N GLN A 28 -11.37 33.70 -4.31
CA GLN A 28 -10.25 34.22 -3.57
C GLN A 28 -10.76 34.64 -2.21
N ASP A 29 -10.76 33.73 -1.24
CA ASP A 29 -10.75 34.13 0.17
C ASP A 29 -9.31 34.35 0.60
N SER A 30 -9.03 35.63 0.78
CA SER A 30 -7.81 36.26 1.19
C SER A 30 -7.31 35.73 2.54
N PHE A 31 -6.28 34.87 2.52
CA PHE A 31 -5.34 34.75 3.61
C PHE A 31 -4.06 35.49 3.20
N LYS A 32 -3.72 36.53 3.95
CA LYS A 32 -2.55 37.37 3.68
C LYS A 32 -1.27 36.58 3.82
N ASP A 33 -0.43 36.72 2.81
CA ASP A 33 0.92 36.18 2.63
C ASP A 33 1.92 36.84 3.59
N ASP A 34 2.11 36.29 4.79
CA ASP A 34 3.24 36.63 5.67
C ASP A 34 4.18 35.40 5.90
N THR A 35 4.04 34.39 5.05
CA THR A 35 4.66 33.05 5.27
C THR A 35 6.08 32.93 4.79
N ASP A 36 6.51 33.71 3.82
CA ASP A 36 7.79 33.49 3.13
C ASP A 36 9.03 33.96 3.92
N PHE A 37 8.87 35.00 4.79
CA PHE A 37 10.00 35.60 5.48
C PHE A 37 10.52 34.80 6.69
N ILE A 38 9.69 34.00 7.31
CA ILE A 38 10.02 33.29 8.57
C ILE A 38 10.80 32.01 8.31
N PHE A 39 10.62 31.38 7.16
CA PHE A 39 11.29 30.15 6.77
C PHE A 39 12.80 30.32 6.64
N ASP A 40 13.25 31.43 6.03
CA ASP A 40 14.68 31.69 5.79
C ASP A 40 15.47 31.91 7.08
N THR A 41 14.78 32.35 8.16
CA THR A 41 15.46 32.67 9.44
C THR A 41 15.73 31.40 10.28
N ILE A 42 14.96 30.35 10.15
CA ILE A 42 15.05 29.14 10.99
C ILE A 42 16.17 28.21 10.51
N PHE A 43 16.43 28.16 9.21
CA PHE A 43 17.34 27.20 8.61
C PHE A 43 18.74 27.73 8.28
N SER A 44 19.04 29.00 8.65
CA SER A 44 20.39 29.57 8.52
C SER A 44 21.35 29.16 9.65
N ASN A 45 20.89 28.44 10.67
CA ASN A 45 21.73 27.99 11.79
C ASN A 45 22.10 26.50 11.62
N ASN A 46 23.38 26.29 11.40
CA ASN A 46 24.13 25.06 11.26
C ASN A 46 23.68 23.92 12.19
N PHE A 47 23.29 22.80 11.60
CA PHE A 47 23.32 21.51 12.26
C PHE A 47 24.73 20.93 12.11
N GLU A 48 25.52 20.95 13.19
CA GLU A 48 26.73 20.13 13.27
C GLU A 48 26.35 18.67 13.39
N THR A 49 26.69 17.86 12.36
CA THR A 49 26.60 16.43 12.37
C THR A 49 27.72 15.85 13.20
N THR A 50 27.39 15.19 14.30
CA THR A 50 28.32 14.29 14.97
C THR A 50 28.47 13.01 14.17
N ASP A 51 29.63 12.80 13.59
CA ASP A 51 30.08 11.58 12.96
C ASP A 51 30.08 10.43 13.97
N VAL A 52 29.27 9.40 13.74
CA VAL A 52 29.41 8.12 14.40
C VAL A 52 30.25 7.22 13.50
N ASN A 53 31.49 7.02 13.92
CA ASN A 53 32.48 6.19 13.28
C ASN A 53 32.00 4.73 13.12
N ASP A 54 32.10 4.28 11.91
CA ASP A 54 32.10 2.89 11.46
C ASP A 54 33.27 2.11 12.11
N SER A 55 32.98 1.09 12.88
CA SER A 55 33.98 0.18 13.43
C SER A 55 33.70 -1.28 13.06
N GLY A 56 34.50 -1.75 12.11
CA GLY A 56 35.16 -3.05 12.13
C GLY A 56 34.29 -4.30 12.09
N TYR A 57 34.20 -4.91 10.91
CA TYR A 57 33.85 -6.31 10.75
C TYR A 57 34.90 -7.23 11.39
N GLY A 58 34.55 -7.80 12.56
CA GLY A 58 35.24 -8.93 13.14
C GLY A 58 34.71 -10.24 12.57
N SER A 59 35.61 -11.12 12.12
CA SER A 59 35.28 -12.49 11.68
C SER A 59 34.60 -13.29 12.79
N PRO A 60 33.57 -14.10 12.50
CA PRO A 60 32.89 -14.86 13.54
C PRO A 60 33.74 -16.05 13.98
N GLU A 61 34.07 -16.11 15.27
CA GLU A 61 34.53 -17.32 15.93
C GLU A 61 33.43 -18.39 15.94
N VAL A 62 33.83 -19.62 15.65
CA VAL A 62 32.96 -20.82 15.66
C VAL A 62 32.40 -21.03 17.07
N PRO A 63 31.09 -21.07 17.30
CA PRO A 63 30.53 -21.28 18.62
C PRO A 63 30.66 -22.74 19.03
N LYS A 64 31.11 -22.96 20.27
CA LYS A 64 31.09 -24.25 20.98
C LYS A 64 29.64 -24.77 21.04
N LYS A 65 29.49 -26.10 20.86
CA LYS A 65 28.22 -26.83 21.01
C LYS A 65 27.45 -26.38 22.26
N ILE A 66 26.32 -25.74 21.99
CA ILE A 66 25.27 -25.44 22.98
C ILE A 66 24.46 -26.73 23.16
N PRO A 67 24.03 -27.10 24.39
CA PRO A 67 23.18 -28.26 24.61
C PRO A 67 21.88 -28.09 23.80
N GLU A 68 21.38 -29.18 23.23
CA GLU A 68 20.13 -29.20 22.46
C GLU A 68 19.01 -28.56 23.30
N PRO A 69 18.38 -27.46 22.83
CA PRO A 69 17.25 -26.90 23.52
C PRO A 69 16.09 -27.90 23.41
N GLU A 70 15.38 -28.09 24.52
CA GLU A 70 14.05 -28.69 24.52
C GLU A 70 13.28 -28.15 23.32
N LYS A 71 12.61 -29.04 22.54
CA LYS A 71 11.86 -28.69 21.34
C LYS A 71 10.93 -27.50 21.63
N SER A 72 11.42 -26.31 21.42
CA SER A 72 10.65 -25.08 21.50
C SER A 72 9.49 -25.20 20.50
N ARG A 73 8.26 -25.11 21.01
CA ARG A 73 7.07 -25.10 20.16
C ARG A 73 7.20 -23.95 19.17
N SER A 74 6.98 -24.24 17.90
CA SER A 74 7.02 -23.20 16.87
C SER A 74 6.03 -22.09 17.19
N MET A 75 6.51 -20.83 17.24
CA MET A 75 5.68 -19.62 17.45
C MET A 75 5.12 -19.06 16.14
N ALA A 76 5.37 -19.72 15.01
CA ALA A 76 4.79 -19.41 13.71
C ALA A 76 3.46 -20.15 13.52
N ARG A 77 2.51 -19.51 12.84
CA ARG A 77 1.26 -20.17 12.44
C ARG A 77 1.52 -21.11 11.28
N ILE A 78 1.20 -22.38 11.48
CA ILE A 78 1.27 -23.44 10.47
C ILE A 78 -0.13 -24.06 10.40
N TYR A 79 -0.68 -24.16 9.21
CA TYR A 79 -2.01 -24.70 8.97
C TYR A 79 -1.92 -26.17 8.59
N ALA A 80 -2.81 -27.00 9.18
CA ALA A 80 -2.76 -28.45 9.02
C ALA A 80 -3.31 -28.94 7.68
N CYS A 81 -4.13 -28.13 6.99
CA CYS A 81 -4.70 -28.49 5.70
C CYS A 81 -4.99 -27.25 4.84
N ASP A 82 -5.16 -27.48 3.53
CA ASP A 82 -5.45 -26.41 2.57
C ASP A 82 -6.75 -25.65 2.88
N GLN A 83 -7.75 -26.31 3.47
CA GLN A 83 -9.01 -25.67 3.83
C GLN A 83 -8.82 -24.63 4.95
N ASP A 84 -8.04 -24.94 5.98
CA ASP A 84 -7.74 -24.01 7.08
C ASP A 84 -6.88 -22.85 6.56
N LEU A 85 -5.92 -23.16 5.68
CA LEU A 85 -5.08 -22.17 5.01
C LEU A 85 -5.93 -21.22 4.14
N LEU A 86 -6.89 -21.75 3.38
CA LEU A 86 -7.81 -20.97 2.56
C LEU A 86 -8.73 -20.08 3.41
N ASN A 87 -9.22 -20.59 4.56
CA ASN A 87 -10.00 -19.78 5.51
C ASN A 87 -9.17 -18.62 6.08
N ALA A 88 -7.90 -18.86 6.41
CA ALA A 88 -6.99 -17.83 6.87
C ALA A 88 -6.67 -16.80 5.76
N TYR A 89 -6.52 -17.24 4.51
CA TYR A 89 -6.39 -16.34 3.36
C TYR A 89 -7.58 -15.38 3.26
N TYR A 90 -8.83 -15.87 3.36
CA TYR A 90 -10.03 -15.03 3.32
C TYR A 90 -10.13 -14.05 4.49
N LYS A 91 -9.60 -14.42 5.67
CA LYS A 91 -9.59 -13.55 6.84
C LYS A 91 -8.55 -12.43 6.73
N TYR A 92 -7.32 -12.75 6.32
CA TYR A 92 -6.17 -11.85 6.47
C TYR A 92 -5.69 -11.21 5.16
N ILE A 93 -5.74 -11.93 4.03
CA ILE A 93 -5.15 -11.49 2.76
C ILE A 93 -6.22 -10.95 1.82
N HIS A 94 -7.29 -11.71 1.61
CA HIS A 94 -8.33 -11.45 0.61
C HIS A 94 -8.94 -10.03 0.68
N PRO A 95 -9.23 -9.45 1.86
CA PRO A 95 -9.80 -8.10 1.92
C PRO A 95 -8.98 -7.03 1.21
N TYR A 96 -7.67 -7.18 1.18
CA TYR A 96 -6.74 -6.21 0.57
C TYR A 96 -6.10 -6.68 -0.73
N PHE A 97 -6.12 -7.98 -0.98
CA PHE A 97 -5.47 -8.59 -2.12
C PHE A 97 -6.31 -9.74 -2.67
N PRO A 98 -7.47 -9.43 -3.29
CA PRO A 98 -8.46 -10.40 -3.73
C PRO A 98 -8.05 -11.10 -5.02
N VAL A 99 -6.98 -11.89 -4.97
CA VAL A 99 -6.44 -12.64 -6.13
C VAL A 99 -7.18 -13.94 -6.41
N LEU A 100 -7.91 -14.49 -5.42
CA LEU A 100 -8.76 -15.66 -5.57
C LEU A 100 -10.23 -15.27 -5.73
N PRO A 101 -11.07 -16.13 -6.34
CA PRO A 101 -12.52 -15.94 -6.39
C PRO A 101 -13.15 -15.83 -5.00
N PRO A 102 -14.42 -15.39 -4.90
CA PRO A 102 -15.18 -15.41 -3.66
C PRO A 102 -15.23 -16.78 -3.01
N LYS A 103 -15.44 -16.83 -1.69
CA LYS A 103 -15.63 -18.08 -0.97
C LYS A 103 -16.88 -18.81 -1.45
N VAL A 104 -16.74 -20.08 -1.79
CA VAL A 104 -17.87 -20.89 -2.26
C VAL A 104 -18.77 -21.30 -1.08
N GLU A 105 -20.09 -21.10 -1.21
CA GLU A 105 -21.06 -21.55 -0.23
C GLU A 105 -20.99 -23.08 -0.08
N GLY A 106 -20.91 -23.56 1.17
CA GLY A 106 -20.70 -24.97 1.48
C GLY A 106 -19.29 -25.33 1.95
N GLN A 107 -18.30 -24.45 1.76
CA GLN A 107 -16.99 -24.55 2.42
C GLN A 107 -17.00 -24.09 3.88
N ILE A 108 -18.18 -23.74 4.40
CA ILE A 108 -18.38 -23.44 5.82
C ILE A 108 -18.54 -24.78 6.56
N SER A 109 -17.47 -25.51 6.74
CA SER A 109 -17.42 -26.43 7.87
C SER A 109 -17.49 -25.53 9.12
N SER A 110 -18.50 -25.80 9.98
CA SER A 110 -18.61 -25.19 11.30
C SER A 110 -17.21 -25.13 11.92
N PRO A 111 -16.83 -24.03 12.61
CA PRO A 111 -15.57 -24.00 13.31
C PRO A 111 -15.54 -25.20 14.25
N SER A 112 -14.82 -26.23 13.85
CA SER A 112 -14.56 -27.35 14.75
C SER A 112 -13.77 -26.73 15.89
N LYS A 113 -14.34 -26.70 17.09
CA LYS A 113 -13.68 -26.25 18.33
C LYS A 113 -12.40 -27.03 18.64
N SER A 114 -11.96 -27.89 17.72
CA SER A 114 -10.79 -28.76 17.79
C SER A 114 -9.65 -28.39 16.84
N SER A 115 -9.78 -27.38 15.96
CA SER A 115 -8.70 -27.07 14.99
C SER A 115 -7.49 -26.36 15.61
N GLU A 116 -7.63 -25.79 16.81
CA GLU A 116 -6.50 -25.23 17.58
C GLU A 116 -5.63 -26.29 18.27
N ALA A 117 -6.10 -27.54 18.37
CA ALA A 117 -5.39 -28.60 19.09
C ALA A 117 -4.48 -29.47 18.20
N SER A 118 -4.51 -29.29 16.87
CA SER A 118 -3.79 -30.18 15.93
C SER A 118 -2.36 -29.77 15.62
N PHE A 119 -1.77 -28.83 16.37
CA PHE A 119 -0.35 -28.48 16.23
C PHE A 119 0.63 -29.55 16.81
N GLN A 120 0.12 -30.69 17.23
CA GLN A 120 0.94 -31.75 17.78
C GLN A 120 1.07 -32.90 16.78
N ASN A 121 2.31 -33.17 16.42
CA ASN A 121 2.78 -34.26 15.56
C ASN A 121 2.47 -34.11 14.06
N GLY A 122 3.21 -33.21 13.40
CA GLY A 122 3.28 -33.18 11.94
C GLY A 122 3.80 -34.51 11.39
N SER A 123 2.90 -35.37 10.93
CA SER A 123 3.25 -36.34 9.92
C SER A 123 3.69 -35.54 8.68
N GLN A 124 4.78 -35.96 8.08
CA GLN A 124 5.40 -35.35 6.89
C GLN A 124 4.46 -35.24 5.67
N ASP A 125 3.27 -35.85 5.74
CA ASP A 125 2.27 -35.95 4.68
C ASP A 125 1.30 -34.74 4.60
N SER A 126 1.44 -33.71 5.47
CA SER A 126 0.50 -32.59 5.58
C SER A 126 1.09 -31.22 5.17
N MET A 127 2.27 -31.16 4.56
CA MET A 127 2.83 -29.88 4.11
C MET A 127 2.13 -29.39 2.84
N PRO A 128 1.81 -28.06 2.75
CA PRO A 128 1.30 -27.48 1.52
C PRO A 128 2.21 -27.82 0.34
N SER A 129 1.65 -28.32 -0.76
CA SER A 129 2.43 -28.77 -1.92
C SER A 129 2.33 -27.85 -3.12
N SER A 130 1.24 -27.08 -3.23
CA SER A 130 1.07 -26.17 -4.36
C SER A 130 1.86 -24.87 -4.15
N PRO A 131 2.41 -24.25 -5.20
CA PRO A 131 3.15 -23.00 -5.08
C PRO A 131 2.28 -21.89 -4.48
N LEU A 132 0.97 -21.89 -4.74
CA LEU A 132 0.03 -20.94 -4.19
C LEU A 132 -0.17 -21.14 -2.68
N ALA A 133 -0.39 -22.38 -2.23
CA ALA A 133 -0.54 -22.71 -0.82
C ALA A 133 0.72 -22.33 -0.03
N LEU A 134 1.91 -22.60 -0.58
CA LEU A 134 3.20 -22.21 0.01
C LEU A 134 3.38 -20.69 0.08
N ALA A 135 3.02 -19.95 -0.97
CA ALA A 135 3.09 -18.47 -0.97
C ALA A 135 2.15 -17.83 0.05
N ILE A 136 0.92 -18.36 0.19
CA ILE A 136 -0.03 -17.95 1.23
C ILE A 136 0.54 -18.26 2.62
N SER A 137 1.08 -19.48 2.82
CA SER A 137 1.70 -19.90 4.08
C SER A 137 2.86 -19.00 4.48
N ALA A 138 3.71 -18.59 3.52
CA ALA A 138 4.79 -17.65 3.76
C ALA A 138 4.30 -16.32 4.33
N THR A 139 3.21 -15.79 3.77
CA THR A 139 2.64 -14.53 4.23
C THR A 139 1.97 -14.68 5.61
N LEU A 140 1.19 -15.74 5.83
CA LEU A 140 0.46 -15.98 7.07
C LEU A 140 1.35 -16.39 8.24
N ALA A 141 2.49 -17.03 7.98
CA ALA A 141 3.47 -17.40 9.03
C ALA A 141 4.05 -16.18 9.77
N LEU A 142 3.96 -14.99 9.18
CA LEU A 142 4.38 -13.73 9.82
C LEU A 142 3.41 -13.26 10.92
N ILE A 143 2.17 -13.77 10.94
CA ILE A 143 1.19 -13.44 11.98
C ILE A 143 1.57 -14.17 13.27
N PRO A 144 1.60 -13.49 14.44
CA PRO A 144 1.87 -14.14 15.72
C PRO A 144 0.92 -15.31 16.00
N HIS A 145 1.45 -16.36 16.61
CA HIS A 145 0.62 -17.48 17.06
C HIS A 145 -0.25 -17.03 18.25
N PRO A 146 -1.51 -17.46 18.39
CA PRO A 146 -2.41 -17.05 19.49
C PRO A 146 -1.84 -17.35 20.87
N ASN A 147 -1.09 -18.44 20.99
CA ASN A 147 -0.47 -18.89 22.23
C ASN A 147 0.94 -18.34 22.46
N ASP A 148 1.39 -17.39 21.64
CA ASP A 148 2.68 -16.75 21.82
C ASP A 148 2.60 -15.73 22.97
N PRO A 149 3.29 -15.96 24.09
CA PRO A 149 3.20 -15.07 25.25
C PRO A 149 3.91 -13.73 25.03
N ASN A 150 4.86 -13.67 24.08
CA ASN A 150 5.66 -12.49 23.78
C ASN A 150 5.84 -12.30 22.26
N PRO A 151 4.77 -11.98 21.51
CA PRO A 151 4.78 -11.94 20.05
C PRO A 151 5.72 -10.87 19.47
N GLU A 152 6.05 -9.84 20.21
CA GLU A 152 6.98 -8.77 19.83
C GLU A 152 8.43 -9.07 20.24
N SER A 153 8.71 -10.18 20.93
CA SER A 153 10.07 -10.55 21.29
C SER A 153 10.90 -10.82 20.04
N MET A 154 12.19 -10.48 20.08
CA MET A 154 13.12 -10.71 18.97
C MET A 154 13.15 -12.19 18.56
N GLU A 155 13.08 -13.11 19.51
CA GLU A 155 13.09 -14.56 19.27
C GLU A 155 11.83 -14.99 18.50
N SER A 156 10.62 -14.63 18.95
CA SER A 156 9.38 -14.94 18.26
C SER A 156 9.33 -14.34 16.85
N VAL A 157 9.77 -13.09 16.70
CA VAL A 157 9.83 -12.41 15.41
C VAL A 157 10.79 -13.13 14.46
N LEU A 158 11.98 -13.48 14.91
CA LEU A 158 12.96 -14.19 14.07
C LEU A 158 12.46 -15.58 13.68
N GLN A 159 11.82 -16.30 14.59
CA GLN A 159 11.25 -17.61 14.30
C GLN A 159 10.14 -17.54 13.23
N ARG A 160 9.19 -16.61 13.37
CA ARG A 160 8.15 -16.37 12.35
C ARG A 160 8.74 -16.02 10.99
N ARG A 161 9.75 -15.14 10.96
CA ARG A 161 10.45 -14.74 9.72
C ARG A 161 11.21 -15.90 9.08
N SER A 162 11.88 -16.73 9.89
CA SER A 162 12.57 -17.91 9.38
C SER A 162 11.60 -18.90 8.76
N GLN A 163 10.48 -19.18 9.41
CA GLN A 163 9.44 -20.06 8.87
C GLN A 163 8.80 -19.49 7.59
N ALA A 164 8.47 -18.20 7.59
CA ALA A 164 7.95 -17.52 6.40
C ALA A 164 8.92 -17.58 5.22
N GLN A 165 10.22 -17.37 5.48
CA GLN A 165 11.27 -17.48 4.47
C GLN A 165 11.38 -18.90 3.91
N SER A 166 11.28 -19.93 4.77
CA SER A 166 11.29 -21.33 4.33
C SER A 166 10.13 -21.60 3.35
N PHE A 167 8.90 -21.20 3.70
CA PHE A 167 7.75 -21.34 2.81
C PHE A 167 7.92 -20.55 1.51
N ALA A 168 8.47 -19.34 1.56
CA ALA A 168 8.70 -18.54 0.35
C ALA A 168 9.70 -19.18 -0.60
N VAL A 169 10.77 -19.78 -0.07
CA VAL A 169 11.76 -20.53 -0.87
C VAL A 169 11.10 -21.76 -1.49
N SER A 170 10.39 -22.56 -0.68
CA SER A 170 9.69 -23.75 -1.19
C SER A 170 8.64 -23.42 -2.24
N ALA A 171 7.94 -22.26 -2.11
CA ALA A 171 7.01 -21.78 -3.14
C ALA A 171 7.71 -21.52 -4.47
N LEU A 172 8.91 -20.92 -4.45
CA LEU A 172 9.70 -20.66 -5.66
C LEU A 172 10.24 -21.94 -6.29
N GLU A 173 10.71 -22.88 -5.49
CA GLU A 173 11.15 -24.20 -5.95
C GLU A 173 9.98 -24.98 -6.59
N SER A 174 8.78 -24.91 -5.98
CA SER A 174 7.58 -25.52 -6.53
C SER A 174 7.16 -24.90 -7.86
N LEU A 175 7.23 -23.54 -7.98
CA LEU A 175 6.97 -22.84 -9.23
C LEU A 175 7.91 -23.28 -10.36
N GLU A 176 9.18 -23.40 -10.09
CA GLU A 176 10.18 -23.83 -11.06
C GLU A 176 9.94 -25.28 -11.50
N THR A 177 9.70 -26.17 -10.53
CA THR A 177 9.40 -27.58 -10.78
C THR A 177 8.13 -27.75 -11.63
N GLU A 178 7.04 -27.03 -11.32
CA GLU A 178 5.81 -27.07 -12.12
C GLU A 178 6.03 -26.52 -13.53
N SER A 179 6.81 -25.45 -13.67
CA SER A 179 7.17 -24.88 -14.98
C SER A 179 7.95 -25.89 -15.84
N GLU A 180 8.91 -26.61 -15.25
CA GLU A 180 9.64 -27.66 -15.96
C GLU A 180 8.71 -28.80 -16.39
N LEU A 181 7.83 -29.26 -15.51
CA LEU A 181 6.88 -30.34 -15.81
C LEU A 181 5.89 -29.97 -16.93
N LEU A 182 5.47 -28.70 -16.99
CA LEU A 182 4.50 -28.23 -17.97
C LEU A 182 5.09 -27.96 -19.35
N TYR A 183 6.30 -27.43 -19.41
CA TYR A 183 6.83 -26.82 -20.64
C TYR A 183 8.13 -27.43 -21.16
N SER A 184 8.84 -28.24 -20.35
CA SER A 184 10.10 -28.84 -20.79
C SER A 184 9.86 -29.99 -21.76
N THR A 185 10.49 -29.94 -22.92
CA THR A 185 10.51 -31.02 -23.92
C THR A 185 11.86 -31.06 -24.63
N THR A 186 12.32 -32.28 -24.93
CA THR A 186 13.57 -32.48 -25.68
C THR A 186 13.36 -32.38 -27.20
N LYS A 187 12.11 -32.27 -27.65
CA LYS A 187 11.76 -32.20 -29.07
C LYS A 187 11.26 -30.78 -29.42
N PRO A 188 12.04 -29.99 -30.20
CA PRO A 188 11.65 -28.62 -30.55
C PRO A 188 10.30 -28.51 -31.26
N SER A 189 9.89 -29.53 -32.04
CA SER A 189 8.60 -29.56 -32.71
C SER A 189 7.42 -29.71 -31.72
N GLU A 190 7.63 -30.41 -30.60
CA GLU A 190 6.63 -30.57 -29.55
C GLU A 190 6.48 -29.28 -28.74
N ALA A 191 7.57 -28.56 -28.48
CA ALA A 191 7.56 -27.27 -27.80
C ALA A 191 6.69 -26.23 -28.51
N LEU A 192 6.54 -26.32 -29.84
CA LEU A 192 5.72 -25.41 -30.64
C LEU A 192 4.29 -25.88 -30.87
N SER A 193 3.99 -27.15 -30.61
CA SER A 193 2.71 -27.79 -30.99
C SER A 193 1.89 -28.26 -29.80
N GLN A 194 2.46 -28.41 -28.62
CA GLN A 194 1.73 -28.88 -27.44
C GLN A 194 1.27 -27.71 -26.57
N GLY A 195 -0.03 -27.73 -26.23
CA GLY A 195 -0.52 -27.00 -25.08
C GLY A 195 0.10 -27.55 -23.79
N PRO A 196 0.09 -26.79 -22.68
CA PRO A 196 0.67 -27.25 -21.42
C PRO A 196 0.09 -28.58 -20.98
N SER A 197 0.96 -29.48 -20.50
CA SER A 197 0.54 -30.73 -19.86
C SER A 197 -0.33 -30.41 -18.63
N LEU A 198 -1.33 -31.25 -18.36
CA LEU A 198 -2.13 -31.09 -17.16
C LEU A 198 -1.29 -31.43 -15.92
N LEU A 199 -1.28 -30.55 -14.93
CA LEU A 199 -0.67 -30.84 -13.64
C LEU A 199 -1.47 -31.93 -12.91
N PRO A 200 -0.82 -32.95 -12.34
CA PRO A 200 -1.48 -34.09 -11.71
C PRO A 200 -1.97 -33.82 -10.28
N ARG A 201 -2.38 -32.58 -9.98
CA ARG A 201 -2.90 -32.18 -8.66
C ARG A 201 -4.21 -31.42 -8.76
N PRO A 202 -5.06 -31.46 -7.73
CA PRO A 202 -6.25 -30.63 -7.67
C PRO A 202 -5.89 -29.16 -7.50
N PRO A 203 -6.79 -28.23 -7.91
CA PRO A 203 -6.62 -26.81 -7.65
C PRO A 203 -6.76 -26.51 -6.15
N PHE A 204 -5.98 -25.55 -5.66
CA PHE A 204 -6.06 -25.05 -4.29
C PHE A 204 -7.43 -24.41 -4.00
N HIS A 205 -8.01 -23.71 -5.00
CA HIS A 205 -9.35 -23.15 -4.92
C HIS A 205 -10.24 -23.74 -6.03
N PRO A 206 -11.46 -24.22 -5.72
CA PRO A 206 -12.32 -24.92 -6.70
C PRO A 206 -12.64 -24.11 -7.96
N GLN A 207 -12.66 -22.79 -7.87
CA GLN A 207 -12.94 -21.87 -8.98
C GLN A 207 -11.67 -21.16 -9.50
N CYS A 208 -10.49 -21.67 -9.21
CA CYS A 208 -9.22 -21.20 -9.76
C CYS A 208 -8.60 -22.33 -10.58
N ARG A 209 -8.19 -22.05 -11.81
CA ARG A 209 -7.46 -23.03 -12.63
C ARG A 209 -6.08 -23.29 -12.00
N VAL A 210 -5.61 -24.53 -12.05
CA VAL A 210 -4.30 -24.90 -11.51
C VAL A 210 -3.18 -24.11 -12.19
N GLU A 211 -3.30 -23.85 -13.48
CA GLU A 211 -2.37 -23.08 -14.28
C GLU A 211 -2.23 -21.62 -13.82
N ASN A 212 -3.31 -21.05 -13.26
CA ASN A 212 -3.30 -19.69 -12.74
C ASN A 212 -2.61 -19.57 -11.38
N GLU A 213 -2.45 -20.69 -10.66
CA GLU A 213 -1.87 -20.66 -9.31
C GLU A 213 -0.43 -20.16 -9.30
N SER A 214 0.33 -20.43 -10.36
CA SER A 214 1.68 -19.89 -10.52
C SER A 214 1.70 -18.37 -10.61
N VAL A 215 0.75 -17.78 -11.36
CA VAL A 215 0.58 -16.33 -11.47
C VAL A 215 0.25 -15.76 -10.09
N VAL A 216 -0.77 -16.31 -9.42
CA VAL A 216 -1.24 -15.83 -8.11
C VAL A 216 -0.16 -15.97 -7.04
N ALA A 217 0.60 -17.08 -7.03
CA ALA A 217 1.72 -17.28 -6.12
C ALA A 217 2.80 -16.21 -6.30
N LEU A 218 3.17 -15.89 -7.55
CA LEU A 218 4.15 -14.82 -7.85
C LEU A 218 3.66 -13.45 -7.38
N LEU A 219 2.35 -13.14 -7.49
CA LEU A 219 1.78 -11.89 -6.99
C LEU A 219 1.90 -11.79 -5.46
N ILE A 220 1.57 -12.85 -4.73
CA ILE A 220 1.68 -12.91 -3.26
C ILE A 220 3.14 -12.79 -2.84
N LEU A 221 4.05 -13.56 -3.47
CA LEU A 221 5.48 -13.50 -3.17
C LEU A 221 6.09 -12.14 -3.48
N GLY A 222 5.67 -11.47 -4.57
CA GLY A 222 6.12 -10.12 -4.88
C GLY A 222 5.78 -9.13 -3.77
N THR A 223 4.55 -9.20 -3.25
CA THR A 223 4.11 -8.36 -2.14
C THR A 223 4.84 -8.71 -0.83
N TYR A 224 5.03 -10.00 -0.56
CA TYR A 224 5.81 -10.50 0.59
C TYR A 224 7.23 -9.94 0.59
N GLU A 225 7.95 -9.99 -0.53
CA GLU A 225 9.34 -9.50 -0.63
C GLU A 225 9.43 -7.98 -0.37
N TYR A 226 8.46 -7.22 -0.84
CA TYR A 226 8.40 -5.77 -0.59
C TYR A 226 8.07 -5.46 0.87
N ALA A 227 7.02 -6.05 1.39
CA ALA A 227 6.52 -5.72 2.73
C ALA A 227 7.46 -6.20 3.83
N GLN A 228 8.04 -7.41 3.66
CA GLN A 228 8.91 -8.00 4.67
C GLN A 228 10.29 -7.33 4.72
N ARG A 229 10.91 -7.07 3.57
CA ARG A 229 12.30 -6.58 3.52
C ARG A 229 12.52 -5.31 2.70
N GLY A 230 11.47 -4.68 2.22
CA GLY A 230 11.58 -3.51 1.35
C GLY A 230 12.24 -3.81 0.00
N ASN A 231 12.25 -5.07 -0.44
CA ASN A 231 12.96 -5.49 -1.66
C ASN A 231 12.14 -5.17 -2.92
N ILE A 232 12.22 -3.92 -3.37
CA ILE A 232 11.53 -3.42 -4.57
C ILE A 232 11.98 -4.17 -5.83
N SER A 233 13.26 -4.53 -5.93
CA SER A 233 13.79 -5.26 -7.10
C SER A 233 13.14 -6.62 -7.24
N LYS A 234 13.03 -7.39 -6.15
CA LYS A 234 12.36 -8.69 -6.15
C LYS A 234 10.86 -8.56 -6.43
N LEU A 235 10.16 -7.57 -5.84
CA LEU A 235 8.77 -7.29 -6.17
C LEU A 235 8.59 -7.11 -7.68
N ARG A 236 9.42 -6.27 -8.31
CA ARG A 236 9.37 -6.03 -9.77
C ARG A 236 9.64 -7.30 -10.57
N THR A 237 10.62 -8.09 -10.17
CA THR A 237 10.94 -9.35 -10.83
C THR A 237 9.77 -10.33 -10.76
N ARG A 238 9.14 -10.50 -9.57
CA ARG A 238 7.97 -11.37 -9.41
C ARG A 238 6.76 -10.86 -10.19
N ALA A 239 6.50 -9.56 -10.16
CA ALA A 239 5.43 -8.95 -10.96
C ALA A 239 5.66 -9.13 -12.46
N GLY A 240 6.90 -9.01 -12.94
CA GLY A 240 7.27 -9.25 -14.33
C GLY A 240 7.09 -10.73 -14.73
N GLN A 241 7.50 -11.67 -13.88
CA GLN A 241 7.27 -13.11 -14.09
C GLN A 241 5.76 -13.43 -14.14
N ALA A 242 4.98 -12.87 -13.20
CA ALA A 242 3.52 -13.01 -13.19
C ALA A 242 2.88 -12.45 -14.48
N LEU A 243 3.34 -11.29 -14.97
CA LEU A 243 2.86 -10.71 -16.22
C LEU A 243 3.12 -11.61 -17.41
N VAL A 244 4.35 -12.13 -17.56
CA VAL A 244 4.70 -13.03 -18.67
C VAL A 244 3.86 -14.30 -18.61
N ALA A 245 3.70 -14.92 -17.44
CA ALA A 245 2.88 -16.10 -17.26
C ALA A 245 1.39 -15.82 -17.54
N ALA A 246 0.83 -14.71 -17.03
CA ALA A 246 -0.55 -14.33 -17.26
C ALA A 246 -0.85 -14.05 -18.73
N MET A 247 0.07 -13.42 -19.46
CA MET A 247 -0.06 -13.20 -20.91
C MET A 247 0.08 -14.50 -21.69
N GLY A 248 0.97 -15.40 -21.27
CA GLY A 248 1.09 -16.74 -21.88
C GLY A 248 -0.16 -17.60 -21.71
N LEU A 249 -0.89 -17.43 -20.60
CA LEU A 249 -2.19 -18.05 -20.36
C LEU A 249 -3.36 -17.27 -20.95
N GLU A 250 -3.10 -16.20 -21.71
CA GLU A 250 -4.10 -15.34 -22.34
C GLU A 250 -5.11 -14.70 -21.38
N LEU A 251 -4.74 -14.53 -20.09
CA LEU A 251 -5.64 -13.97 -19.09
C LEU A 251 -6.05 -12.51 -19.38
N HIS A 252 -5.30 -11.80 -20.21
CA HIS A 252 -5.57 -10.42 -20.62
C HIS A 252 -6.66 -10.29 -21.68
N SER A 253 -7.01 -11.38 -22.39
CA SER A 253 -7.87 -11.36 -23.59
C SER A 253 -9.10 -12.27 -23.51
N ARG A 254 -9.57 -12.60 -22.31
CA ARG A 254 -10.72 -13.48 -22.07
C ARG A 254 -12.05 -12.71 -22.05
N SER A 255 -12.43 -12.13 -23.20
CA SER A 255 -13.57 -11.20 -23.29
C SER A 255 -14.95 -11.86 -23.07
N GLU A 256 -15.13 -13.13 -23.38
CA GLU A 256 -16.44 -13.80 -23.43
C GLU A 256 -16.57 -15.01 -22.50
N GLU A 257 -15.55 -15.34 -21.73
CA GLU A 257 -15.63 -16.52 -20.86
C GLU A 257 -16.60 -16.30 -19.69
N SER A 258 -17.72 -17.02 -19.75
CA SER A 258 -18.64 -17.23 -18.64
C SER A 258 -18.50 -18.68 -18.18
N GLY A 259 -17.97 -18.90 -16.99
CA GLY A 259 -17.76 -20.24 -16.46
C GLY A 259 -17.27 -20.21 -15.01
N PRO A 260 -17.13 -21.37 -14.38
CA PRO A 260 -16.76 -21.44 -12.96
C PRO A 260 -15.38 -20.84 -12.66
N TYR A 261 -14.51 -20.69 -13.65
CA TYR A 261 -13.15 -20.15 -13.50
C TYR A 261 -13.00 -18.69 -13.91
N SER A 262 -14.03 -18.09 -14.54
CA SER A 262 -13.94 -16.75 -15.13
C SER A 262 -13.56 -15.67 -14.12
N GLU A 263 -14.08 -15.76 -12.89
CA GLU A 263 -13.75 -14.78 -11.84
C GLU A 263 -12.32 -14.93 -11.36
N GLY A 264 -11.80 -16.17 -11.27
CA GLY A 264 -10.38 -16.43 -10.98
C GLY A 264 -9.46 -15.84 -12.03
N ASP A 265 -9.79 -16.03 -13.31
CA ASP A 265 -9.01 -15.49 -14.44
C ASP A 265 -9.02 -13.95 -14.44
N ARG A 266 -10.17 -13.32 -14.20
CA ARG A 266 -10.31 -11.85 -14.10
C ARG A 266 -9.46 -11.29 -12.97
N ARG A 267 -9.55 -11.86 -11.76
CA ARG A 267 -8.79 -11.39 -10.59
C ARG A 267 -7.29 -11.60 -10.78
N ALA A 268 -6.86 -12.74 -11.28
CA ALA A 268 -5.45 -12.99 -11.57
C ALA A 268 -4.89 -11.96 -12.56
N TRP A 269 -5.61 -11.64 -13.64
CA TRP A 269 -5.19 -10.63 -14.61
C TRP A 269 -5.10 -9.22 -14.00
N TRP A 270 -6.19 -8.73 -13.42
CA TRP A 270 -6.26 -7.36 -12.95
C TRP A 270 -5.35 -7.10 -11.74
N MET A 271 -5.13 -8.10 -10.88
CA MET A 271 -4.15 -7.99 -9.81
C MET A 271 -2.71 -8.05 -10.33
N THR A 272 -2.46 -8.76 -11.43
CA THR A 272 -1.16 -8.69 -12.13
C THR A 272 -0.90 -7.27 -12.64
N TYR A 273 -1.87 -6.66 -13.31
CA TYR A 273 -1.80 -5.25 -13.71
C TYR A 273 -1.47 -4.33 -12.52
N ILE A 274 -2.19 -4.46 -11.41
CA ILE A 274 -1.96 -3.67 -10.19
C ILE A 274 -0.53 -3.80 -9.68
N LEU A 275 0.00 -5.03 -9.59
CA LEU A 275 1.33 -5.26 -9.00
C LEU A 275 2.46 -4.79 -9.93
N VAL A 276 2.32 -4.95 -11.24
CA VAL A 276 3.27 -4.42 -12.24
C VAL A 276 3.33 -2.89 -12.15
N CYS A 277 2.18 -2.23 -12.10
CA CYS A 277 2.09 -0.79 -11.90
C CYS A 277 2.72 -0.35 -10.57
N GLN A 278 2.47 -1.10 -9.49
CA GLN A 278 3.05 -0.82 -8.18
C GLN A 278 4.58 -0.93 -8.20
N GLY A 279 5.12 -1.92 -8.89
CA GLY A 279 6.56 -2.06 -9.10
C GLY A 279 7.18 -0.85 -9.80
N SER A 280 6.53 -0.31 -10.83
CA SER A 280 6.98 0.90 -11.53
C SER A 280 6.92 2.14 -10.63
N ILE A 281 5.85 2.31 -9.83
CA ILE A 281 5.70 3.43 -8.88
C ILE A 281 6.83 3.43 -7.85
N LEU A 282 7.11 2.27 -7.23
CA LEU A 282 8.09 2.14 -6.16
C LEU A 282 9.53 2.32 -6.65
N SER A 283 9.82 1.90 -7.86
CA SER A 283 11.16 1.98 -8.44
C SER A 283 11.42 3.24 -9.27
N ASN A 284 10.42 4.12 -9.40
CA ASN A 284 10.49 5.31 -10.26
C ASN A 284 10.94 4.96 -11.69
N THR A 285 10.31 3.95 -12.29
CA THR A 285 10.59 3.52 -13.66
C THR A 285 9.36 3.68 -14.55
N SER A 286 9.60 3.80 -15.85
CA SER A 286 8.53 3.87 -16.84
C SER A 286 7.63 2.64 -16.77
N LEU A 287 6.36 2.84 -17.07
CA LEU A 287 5.35 1.79 -17.09
C LEU A 287 5.56 0.85 -18.27
N THR A 288 5.35 -0.43 -18.06
CA THR A 288 5.45 -1.47 -19.11
C THR A 288 4.10 -1.86 -19.70
N ILE A 289 3.00 -1.58 -19.00
CA ILE A 289 1.62 -1.89 -19.43
C ILE A 289 0.70 -0.71 -19.10
N TYR A 290 -0.35 -0.49 -19.91
CA TYR A 290 -1.31 0.61 -19.75
C TYR A 290 -2.72 0.07 -19.59
N LEU A 291 -3.54 0.69 -18.75
CA LEU A 291 -4.90 0.25 -18.41
C LEU A 291 -5.81 0.09 -19.65
N TYR A 292 -5.65 1.00 -20.59
CA TYR A 292 -6.50 1.08 -21.79
C TYR A 292 -5.84 0.45 -23.02
N ASP A 293 -4.92 -0.50 -22.84
CA ASP A 293 -4.38 -1.27 -23.96
C ASP A 293 -5.54 -2.04 -24.64
N PRO A 294 -5.74 -1.89 -25.96
CA PRO A 294 -6.85 -2.53 -26.67
C PRO A 294 -6.79 -4.06 -26.64
N ARG A 295 -5.63 -4.63 -26.31
CA ARG A 295 -5.48 -6.09 -26.10
C ARG A 295 -6.09 -6.58 -24.79
N PHE A 296 -6.39 -5.68 -23.84
CA PHE A 296 -6.94 -6.03 -22.54
C PHE A 296 -8.46 -6.06 -22.62
N THR A 297 -8.99 -7.19 -23.08
CA THR A 297 -10.43 -7.38 -23.28
C THR A 297 -11.10 -8.13 -22.14
N THR A 298 -10.33 -8.69 -21.20
CA THR A 298 -10.85 -9.36 -20.01
C THR A 298 -11.68 -8.40 -19.16
N PRO A 299 -12.95 -8.72 -18.87
CA PRO A 299 -13.80 -7.87 -18.03
C PRO A 299 -13.20 -7.66 -16.65
N LYS A 300 -13.45 -6.49 -16.07
CA LYS A 300 -13.08 -6.21 -14.68
C LYS A 300 -13.96 -7.04 -13.74
N PRO A 301 -13.42 -7.51 -12.59
CA PRO A 301 -14.25 -8.11 -11.56
C PRO A 301 -15.29 -7.11 -11.05
N THR A 302 -16.44 -7.60 -10.60
CA THR A 302 -17.52 -6.76 -10.07
C THR A 302 -18.08 -7.36 -8.80
N PHE A 303 -18.56 -6.49 -7.89
CA PHE A 303 -19.27 -6.92 -6.69
C PHE A 303 -20.73 -6.48 -6.80
N GLU A 304 -21.64 -7.31 -6.34
CA GLU A 304 -23.07 -6.99 -6.33
C GLU A 304 -23.36 -5.74 -5.47
N ALA A 305 -22.68 -5.63 -4.31
CA ALA A 305 -22.87 -4.53 -3.37
C ALA A 305 -22.27 -3.20 -3.85
N ASP A 306 -21.23 -3.22 -4.67
CA ASP A 306 -20.55 -2.04 -5.23
C ASP A 306 -19.87 -2.39 -6.56
N PRO A 307 -20.62 -2.37 -7.67
CA PRO A 307 -20.10 -2.77 -8.98
C PRO A 307 -18.93 -1.92 -9.49
N ALA A 308 -18.80 -0.68 -8.98
CA ALA A 308 -17.78 0.26 -9.43
C ALA A 308 -16.47 0.19 -8.65
N SER A 309 -16.36 -0.59 -7.57
CA SER A 309 -15.18 -0.57 -6.69
C SER A 309 -13.90 -1.01 -7.40
N TRP A 310 -13.93 -2.04 -8.22
CA TRP A 310 -12.79 -2.48 -9.02
C TRP A 310 -12.38 -1.43 -10.05
N ASP A 311 -13.34 -0.86 -10.76
CA ASP A 311 -13.06 0.18 -11.75
C ASP A 311 -12.40 1.39 -11.11
N THR A 312 -12.96 1.88 -10.00
CA THR A 312 -12.38 2.99 -9.21
C THR A 312 -10.96 2.68 -8.75
N PHE A 313 -10.70 1.45 -8.28
CA PHE A 313 -9.37 1.05 -7.81
C PHE A 313 -8.34 0.98 -8.96
N LEU A 314 -8.73 0.44 -10.11
CA LEU A 314 -7.87 0.37 -11.31
C LEU A 314 -7.59 1.77 -11.87
N GLN A 315 -8.60 2.65 -11.92
CA GLN A 315 -8.41 4.04 -12.32
C GLN A 315 -7.46 4.78 -11.36
N ALA A 316 -7.64 4.60 -10.05
CA ALA A 316 -6.74 5.19 -9.05
C ALA A 316 -5.29 4.68 -9.22
N GLN A 317 -5.11 3.40 -9.55
CA GLN A 317 -3.80 2.83 -9.85
C GLN A 317 -3.18 3.46 -11.10
N GLN A 318 -3.95 3.65 -12.16
CA GLN A 318 -3.47 4.32 -13.38
C GLN A 318 -3.09 5.77 -13.10
N VAL A 319 -3.91 6.50 -12.35
CA VAL A 319 -3.66 7.92 -12.04
C VAL A 319 -2.38 8.11 -11.21
N ILE A 320 -2.16 7.28 -10.18
CA ILE A 320 -0.91 7.40 -9.38
C ILE A 320 0.34 7.02 -10.19
N VAL A 321 0.22 6.11 -11.15
CA VAL A 321 1.31 5.80 -12.10
C VAL A 321 1.60 7.03 -12.96
N THR A 322 0.57 7.65 -13.52
CA THR A 322 0.70 8.84 -14.38
C THR A 322 1.31 10.02 -13.60
N ALA A 323 0.88 10.21 -12.33
CA ALA A 323 1.47 11.21 -11.44
C ALA A 323 2.95 10.89 -11.10
N THR A 324 3.31 9.60 -11.01
CA THR A 324 4.72 9.20 -10.82
C THR A 324 5.55 9.52 -12.06
N GLN A 325 5.03 9.25 -13.26
CA GLN A 325 5.71 9.62 -14.50
C GLN A 325 5.87 11.14 -14.64
N PHE A 326 4.85 11.92 -14.27
CA PHE A 326 4.95 13.38 -14.22
C PHE A 326 6.12 13.86 -13.34
N VAL A 327 6.33 13.25 -12.18
CA VAL A 327 7.45 13.62 -11.30
C VAL A 327 8.79 13.31 -11.95
N LEU A 328 8.93 12.18 -12.64
CA LEU A 328 10.15 11.83 -13.38
C LEU A 328 10.42 12.84 -14.50
N ASP A 329 9.40 13.23 -15.24
CA ASP A 329 9.51 14.22 -16.32
C ASP A 329 9.86 15.61 -15.78
N LEU A 330 9.27 16.00 -14.63
CA LEU A 330 9.60 17.23 -13.91
C LEU A 330 11.07 17.24 -13.45
N GLU A 331 11.58 16.14 -12.89
CA GLU A 331 13.00 16.02 -12.51
C GLU A 331 13.93 16.19 -13.70
N ILE A 332 13.57 15.61 -14.85
CA ILE A 332 14.35 15.75 -16.10
C ILE A 332 14.33 17.20 -16.57
N ALA A 333 13.15 17.85 -16.55
CA ALA A 333 13.01 19.25 -16.95
C ALA A 333 13.81 20.19 -16.03
N LEU A 334 13.78 19.94 -14.72
CA LEU A 334 14.58 20.71 -13.73
C LEU A 334 16.08 20.56 -13.97
N LYS A 335 16.57 19.35 -14.23
CA LYS A 335 17.98 19.08 -14.51
C LYS A 335 18.44 19.72 -15.83
N LYS A 336 17.60 19.67 -16.86
CA LYS A 336 17.91 20.24 -18.20
C LYS A 336 17.64 21.74 -18.32
N GLY A 337 16.85 22.32 -17.42
CA GLY A 337 16.43 23.72 -17.51
C GLY A 337 15.50 24.04 -18.69
N SER A 338 14.73 23.04 -19.18
CA SER A 338 13.92 23.17 -20.41
C SER A 338 12.56 22.47 -20.27
N ASN A 339 11.63 22.77 -21.18
CA ASN A 339 10.29 22.11 -21.29
C ASN A 339 9.31 22.43 -20.15
N PHE A 340 9.47 23.50 -19.42
CA PHE A 340 8.57 23.84 -18.29
C PHE A 340 7.13 24.13 -18.74
N SER A 341 6.91 24.69 -19.93
CA SER A 341 5.55 24.91 -20.47
C SER A 341 4.80 23.58 -20.59
N THR A 342 5.43 22.59 -21.24
CA THR A 342 4.84 21.25 -21.41
C THR A 342 4.57 20.57 -20.05
N ILE A 343 5.46 20.74 -19.07
CA ILE A 343 5.25 20.24 -17.71
C ILE A 343 4.07 20.95 -17.05
N GLY A 344 3.95 22.28 -17.24
CA GLY A 344 2.83 23.07 -16.73
C GLY A 344 1.49 22.63 -17.32
N ASP A 345 1.41 22.46 -18.64
CA ASP A 345 0.21 21.99 -19.31
C ASP A 345 -0.21 20.61 -18.81
N ARG A 346 0.74 19.69 -18.69
CA ARG A 346 0.49 18.35 -18.17
C ARG A 346 0.06 18.35 -16.71
N MET A 347 0.58 19.29 -15.91
CA MET A 347 0.15 19.46 -14.52
C MET A 347 -1.32 19.89 -14.43
N LEU A 348 -1.75 20.80 -15.30
CA LEU A 348 -3.15 21.22 -15.40
C LEU A 348 -4.08 20.07 -15.83
N GLU A 349 -3.67 19.30 -16.84
CA GLU A 349 -4.43 18.12 -17.31
C GLU A 349 -4.59 17.08 -16.20
N LEU A 350 -3.52 16.79 -15.45
CA LEU A 350 -3.56 15.83 -14.37
C LEU A 350 -4.41 16.30 -13.19
N GLU A 351 -4.37 17.59 -12.83
CA GLU A 351 -5.21 18.11 -11.76
C GLU A 351 -6.68 18.13 -12.19
N ALA A 352 -6.98 18.46 -13.44
CA ALA A 352 -8.34 18.38 -13.98
C ALA A 352 -8.92 16.94 -13.97
N LEU A 353 -8.05 15.93 -14.14
CA LEU A 353 -8.43 14.53 -13.99
C LEU A 353 -8.58 14.12 -12.52
N LEU A 354 -7.65 14.56 -11.64
CA LEU A 354 -7.61 14.19 -10.23
C LEU A 354 -8.74 14.77 -9.41
N ASP A 355 -9.13 16.02 -9.67
CA ASP A 355 -10.11 16.73 -8.83
C ASP A 355 -11.46 16.01 -8.72
N PRO A 356 -12.14 15.64 -9.82
CA PRO A 356 -13.40 14.91 -9.73
C PRO A 356 -13.24 13.52 -9.09
N LEU A 357 -12.17 12.78 -9.41
CA LEU A 357 -11.93 11.46 -8.84
C LEU A 357 -11.65 11.52 -7.34
N CYS A 358 -10.87 12.48 -6.88
CA CYS A 358 -10.63 12.70 -5.46
C CYS A 358 -11.92 13.09 -4.72
N ASN A 359 -12.74 13.95 -5.31
CA ASN A 359 -14.00 14.38 -4.72
C ASN A 359 -14.98 13.21 -4.60
N GLU A 360 -15.14 12.40 -5.65
CA GLU A 360 -15.95 11.19 -5.62
C GLU A 360 -15.47 10.22 -4.56
N ALA A 361 -14.17 9.88 -4.55
CA ALA A 361 -13.59 8.96 -3.58
C ALA A 361 -13.68 9.45 -2.13
N ASN A 362 -13.62 10.78 -1.91
CA ASN A 362 -13.73 11.37 -0.57
C ASN A 362 -15.18 11.41 -0.07
N GLN A 363 -16.16 11.53 -0.96
CA GLN A 363 -17.59 11.57 -0.62
C GLN A 363 -18.22 10.17 -0.55
N TRP A 364 -17.57 9.16 -1.11
CA TRP A 364 -18.11 7.81 -1.11
C TRP A 364 -18.33 7.29 0.33
N THR A 365 -19.53 6.83 0.58
CA THR A 365 -19.94 6.17 1.82
C THR A 365 -20.67 4.88 1.48
N LEU A 366 -20.51 3.87 2.33
CA LEU A 366 -21.26 2.64 2.16
C LEU A 366 -22.75 2.90 2.41
N ASP A 367 -23.59 2.35 1.55
CA ASP A 367 -25.03 2.37 1.77
C ASP A 367 -25.37 1.53 3.03
N ALA A 368 -25.97 2.19 4.02
CA ALA A 368 -26.34 1.55 5.29
C ALA A 368 -27.41 0.44 5.13
N SER A 369 -28.09 0.37 3.98
CA SER A 369 -29.08 -0.65 3.65
C SER A 369 -28.46 -2.00 3.26
N VAL A 370 -27.15 -2.01 2.89
CA VAL A 370 -26.46 -3.23 2.49
C VAL A 370 -26.17 -4.11 3.71
N LYS A 371 -26.77 -5.28 3.77
CA LYS A 371 -26.52 -6.24 4.86
C LYS A 371 -25.07 -6.72 4.83
N LEU A 372 -24.36 -6.51 5.93
CA LEU A 372 -22.92 -6.77 6.15
C LEU A 372 -22.51 -8.27 6.16
N THR A 373 -23.21 -9.16 5.46
CA THR A 373 -22.99 -10.61 5.59
C THR A 373 -22.03 -11.22 4.59
N SER A 374 -21.54 -10.48 3.60
CA SER A 374 -20.67 -11.02 2.56
C SER A 374 -19.21 -10.59 2.77
N GLY A 375 -18.28 -11.55 2.72
CA GLY A 375 -16.84 -11.26 2.76
C GLY A 375 -16.39 -10.31 1.63
N GLU A 376 -17.11 -10.31 0.51
CA GLU A 376 -16.88 -9.42 -0.63
C GLU A 376 -17.18 -7.94 -0.32
N LEU A 377 -18.04 -7.66 0.66
CA LEU A 377 -18.26 -6.29 1.12
C LEU A 377 -17.00 -5.68 1.75
N ALA A 378 -16.29 -6.45 2.58
CA ALA A 378 -15.02 -5.99 3.16
C ALA A 378 -13.97 -5.73 2.06
N VAL A 379 -13.95 -6.56 1.01
CA VAL A 379 -13.09 -6.36 -0.16
C VAL A 379 -13.44 -5.07 -0.88
N SER A 380 -14.72 -4.84 -1.19
CA SER A 380 -15.20 -3.61 -1.84
C SER A 380 -14.81 -2.36 -1.04
N GLN A 381 -15.04 -2.36 0.27
CA GLN A 381 -14.63 -1.27 1.17
C GLN A 381 -13.12 -1.04 1.16
N ALA A 382 -12.33 -2.12 1.17
CA ALA A 382 -10.87 -2.03 1.11
C ALA A 382 -10.41 -1.44 -0.24
N LEU A 383 -10.98 -1.88 -1.37
CA LEU A 383 -10.64 -1.35 -2.69
C LEU A 383 -10.97 0.15 -2.80
N ARG A 384 -12.13 0.59 -2.29
CA ARG A 384 -12.51 2.02 -2.23
C ARG A 384 -11.55 2.82 -1.34
N GLY A 385 -11.22 2.29 -0.15
CA GLY A 385 -10.24 2.91 0.75
C GLY A 385 -8.86 3.04 0.12
N MET A 386 -8.39 1.98 -0.54
CA MET A 386 -7.11 1.98 -1.25
C MET A 386 -7.13 2.94 -2.45
N ALA A 387 -8.23 3.03 -3.20
CA ALA A 387 -8.39 3.99 -4.28
C ALA A 387 -8.30 5.42 -3.75
N LYS A 388 -9.00 5.75 -2.66
CA LYS A 388 -8.92 7.04 -1.98
C LYS A 388 -7.49 7.38 -1.56
N ILE A 389 -6.76 6.43 -0.97
CA ILE A 389 -5.35 6.59 -0.59
C ILE A 389 -4.49 6.90 -1.82
N LYS A 390 -4.63 6.12 -2.90
CA LYS A 390 -3.83 6.28 -4.13
C LYS A 390 -4.11 7.60 -4.85
N LEU A 391 -5.36 8.01 -4.98
CA LEU A 391 -5.75 9.28 -5.63
C LEU A 391 -5.19 10.49 -4.86
N ASN A 392 -5.37 10.52 -3.54
CA ASN A 392 -4.82 11.59 -2.72
C ASN A 392 -3.28 11.58 -2.71
N SER A 393 -2.64 10.40 -2.76
CA SER A 393 -1.19 10.29 -2.91
C SER A 393 -0.70 10.80 -4.28
N ALA A 394 -1.44 10.54 -5.35
CA ALA A 394 -1.16 11.09 -6.68
C ALA A 394 -1.24 12.62 -6.67
N ARG A 395 -2.22 13.20 -5.97
CA ARG A 395 -2.36 14.65 -5.82
C ARG A 395 -1.20 15.26 -5.03
N ILE A 396 -0.72 14.61 -3.96
CA ILE A 396 0.50 15.04 -3.27
C ILE A 396 1.71 14.99 -4.21
N LYS A 397 1.88 13.91 -5.00
CA LYS A 397 2.97 13.81 -5.99
C LYS A 397 2.95 14.98 -6.98
N LEU A 398 1.78 15.33 -7.47
CA LEU A 398 1.59 16.40 -8.44
C LEU A 398 1.96 17.77 -7.87
N HIS A 399 1.52 18.07 -6.64
CA HIS A 399 1.62 19.40 -6.05
C HIS A 399 2.84 19.62 -5.13
N ARG A 400 3.51 18.54 -4.65
CA ARG A 400 4.56 18.65 -3.62
C ARG A 400 5.72 19.57 -4.01
N TYR A 401 6.10 19.62 -5.29
CA TYR A 401 7.16 20.50 -5.75
C TYR A 401 6.76 21.97 -5.61
N CYS A 402 5.59 22.35 -6.12
CA CYS A 402 5.07 23.71 -5.95
C CYS A 402 4.84 24.06 -4.47
N ALA A 403 4.43 23.08 -3.66
CA ALA A 403 4.12 23.29 -2.25
C ALA A 403 5.36 23.53 -1.37
N PHE A 404 6.49 22.85 -1.65
CA PHE A 404 7.56 22.72 -0.67
C PHE A 404 8.98 22.93 -1.23
N SER A 405 9.19 23.19 -2.52
CA SER A 405 10.53 23.30 -3.10
C SER A 405 11.29 24.56 -2.64
N ASP A 406 10.61 25.54 -2.06
CA ASP A 406 11.17 26.71 -1.39
C ASP A 406 11.79 26.38 -0.02
N MET A 407 11.51 25.20 0.51
CA MET A 407 11.95 24.80 1.85
C MET A 407 13.30 24.09 1.81
N PRO A 408 14.27 24.45 2.70
CA PRO A 408 15.60 23.82 2.73
C PRO A 408 15.58 22.32 2.98
N VAL A 409 14.57 21.85 3.73
CA VAL A 409 14.36 20.42 4.07
C VAL A 409 13.72 19.63 2.92
N PHE A 410 13.34 20.30 1.83
CA PHE A 410 12.70 19.64 0.70
C PHE A 410 13.67 18.67 0.01
N THR A 411 13.33 17.39 -0.01
CA THR A 411 14.05 16.39 -0.78
C THR A 411 13.29 16.05 -2.05
N GLN A 412 14.01 15.91 -3.16
CA GLN A 412 13.39 15.48 -4.42
C GLN A 412 13.01 13.99 -4.41
N LYS A 413 13.52 13.22 -3.46
CA LYS A 413 13.23 11.79 -3.30
C LYS A 413 11.81 11.59 -2.76
N HIS A 414 11.04 10.76 -3.42
CA HIS A 414 9.59 10.63 -3.25
C HIS A 414 9.10 10.24 -1.86
N CYS A 415 9.85 9.43 -1.13
CA CYS A 415 9.43 8.86 0.15
C CYS A 415 10.52 9.01 1.20
N ASP A 416 11.54 9.85 0.93
CA ASP A 416 12.65 10.03 1.86
C ASP A 416 12.35 11.20 2.79
N LEU A 417 12.28 10.92 4.09
CA LEU A 417 12.16 11.90 5.17
C LEU A 417 13.51 12.35 5.71
N LYS A 418 14.62 11.75 5.22
CA LYS A 418 15.96 12.18 5.59
C LYS A 418 16.34 13.40 4.77
N ALA A 419 16.82 14.42 5.44
CA ALA A 419 17.53 15.52 4.79
C ALA A 419 18.75 14.92 4.06
N SER A 420 18.94 15.27 2.79
CA SER A 420 20.12 14.86 2.05
C SER A 420 21.33 15.57 2.66
N SER A 421 22.28 14.80 3.22
CA SER A 421 23.54 15.35 3.76
C SER A 421 24.52 15.80 2.67
N ASP A 422 24.19 15.50 1.41
CA ASP A 422 25.05 15.87 0.28
C ASP A 422 24.79 17.33 -0.10
N GLY A 423 25.59 18.21 0.48
CA GLY A 423 25.80 19.60 0.07
C GLY A 423 24.54 20.35 -0.32
N ILE A 424 23.91 21.02 0.62
CA ILE A 424 22.87 22.01 0.32
C ILE A 424 23.48 23.02 -0.65
N PRO A 425 23.08 23.08 -1.92
CA PRO A 425 23.47 24.22 -2.72
C PRO A 425 22.87 25.45 -2.04
N GLU A 426 23.62 26.51 -1.85
CA GLU A 426 23.08 27.83 -1.51
C GLU A 426 22.01 28.18 -2.55
N ARG A 427 20.76 27.87 -2.24
CA ARG A 427 19.63 28.12 -3.15
C ARG A 427 19.01 29.46 -2.75
N GLY A 428 19.35 30.47 -3.52
CA GLY A 428 18.37 31.52 -3.78
C GLY A 428 17.11 30.88 -4.36
N VAL A 429 15.94 31.46 -4.11
CA VAL A 429 14.66 31.06 -4.70
C VAL A 429 14.88 30.77 -6.20
N ASP A 430 14.62 29.54 -6.63
CA ASP A 430 14.81 29.15 -8.03
C ASP A 430 13.89 30.05 -8.89
N PRO A 431 14.43 30.94 -9.76
CA PRO A 431 13.64 31.87 -10.54
C PRO A 431 12.64 31.17 -11.48
N ARG A 432 12.73 29.85 -11.60
CA ARG A 432 11.83 28.97 -12.36
C ARG A 432 10.52 28.66 -11.64
N TYR A 433 10.37 29.08 -10.38
CA TYR A 433 9.18 28.89 -9.55
C TYR A 433 7.89 29.48 -10.17
N GLY A 434 8.00 30.58 -10.91
CA GLY A 434 6.89 31.26 -11.55
C GLY A 434 6.37 30.64 -12.86
N VAL A 435 6.98 29.52 -13.31
CA VAL A 435 6.62 28.91 -14.61
C VAL A 435 5.56 27.80 -14.46
N LEU A 436 5.39 27.23 -13.25
CA LEU A 436 4.37 26.21 -13.01
C LEU A 436 3.00 26.88 -12.73
N PRO A 437 1.89 26.22 -13.12
CA PRO A 437 0.55 26.85 -13.11
C PRO A 437 -0.05 27.09 -11.74
N PHE A 438 0.46 26.42 -10.69
CA PHE A 438 -0.07 26.51 -9.33
C PHE A 438 0.96 27.16 -8.40
N ASN A 439 0.49 28.14 -7.59
CA ASN A 439 1.33 28.75 -6.58
C ASN A 439 1.53 27.84 -5.35
N SER A 440 2.52 28.18 -4.52
CA SER A 440 2.90 27.41 -3.33
C SER A 440 1.76 27.28 -2.32
N HIS A 441 1.03 28.35 -2.05
CA HIS A 441 -0.09 28.35 -1.09
C HIS A 441 -1.22 27.40 -1.51
N PHE A 442 -1.67 27.48 -2.76
CA PHE A 442 -2.69 26.57 -3.29
C PHE A 442 -2.25 25.11 -3.25
N SER A 443 -1.03 24.85 -3.71
CA SER A 443 -0.45 23.51 -3.74
C SER A 443 -0.26 22.94 -2.32
N ALA A 444 0.17 23.76 -1.34
CA ALA A 444 0.28 23.35 0.05
C ALA A 444 -1.09 23.01 0.67
N LYS A 445 -2.13 23.77 0.34
CA LYS A 445 -3.52 23.49 0.78
C LYS A 445 -4.02 22.15 0.21
N LEU A 446 -3.74 21.85 -1.05
CA LEU A 446 -4.10 20.57 -1.66
C LEU A 446 -3.32 19.41 -1.03
N CYS A 447 -2.01 19.56 -0.81
CA CYS A 447 -1.19 18.56 -0.11
C CYS A 447 -1.72 18.29 1.30
N MET A 448 -2.11 19.34 2.05
CA MET A 448 -2.69 19.21 3.38
C MET A 448 -3.99 18.40 3.37
N LYS A 449 -4.95 18.79 2.53
CA LYS A 449 -6.23 18.07 2.40
C LYS A 449 -6.01 16.61 2.01
N SER A 450 -5.13 16.36 1.05
CA SER A 450 -4.82 15.02 0.59
C SER A 450 -4.14 14.19 1.67
N ALA A 451 -3.24 14.78 2.47
CA ALA A 451 -2.59 14.09 3.57
C ALA A 451 -3.59 13.68 4.66
N PHE A 452 -4.53 14.54 5.04
CA PHE A 452 -5.62 14.19 5.96
C PHE A 452 -6.55 13.11 5.40
N ASN A 453 -6.93 13.20 4.13
CA ASN A 453 -7.76 12.18 3.48
C ASN A 453 -7.09 10.82 3.48
N ILE A 454 -5.77 10.75 3.28
CA ILE A 454 -4.99 9.51 3.39
C ILE A 454 -5.00 8.98 4.83
N ALA A 455 -4.73 9.83 5.82
CA ALA A 455 -4.72 9.44 7.23
C ALA A 455 -6.08 8.86 7.67
N HIS A 456 -7.17 9.54 7.32
CA HIS A 456 -8.54 9.06 7.60
C HIS A 456 -8.89 7.78 6.84
N ALA A 457 -8.44 7.63 5.58
CA ALA A 457 -8.67 6.43 4.82
C ALA A 457 -7.96 5.22 5.45
N PHE A 458 -6.73 5.37 5.95
CA PHE A 458 -6.04 4.32 6.69
C PHE A 458 -6.82 3.86 7.93
N ARG A 459 -7.44 4.79 8.65
CA ARG A 459 -8.29 4.47 9.80
C ARG A 459 -9.54 3.68 9.41
N SER A 460 -10.16 4.01 8.28
CA SER A 460 -11.43 3.41 7.83
C SER A 460 -11.26 2.10 7.07
N LEU A 461 -10.02 1.66 6.79
CA LEU A 461 -9.78 0.36 6.16
C LEU A 461 -10.31 -0.77 7.06
N PRO A 462 -10.95 -1.81 6.49
CA PRO A 462 -11.38 -2.97 7.25
C PRO A 462 -10.23 -3.57 8.07
N SER A 463 -10.53 -4.13 9.22
CA SER A 463 -9.54 -4.85 10.04
C SER A 463 -10.06 -6.27 10.28
N PRO A 464 -9.20 -7.29 10.24
CA PRO A 464 -9.60 -8.63 10.62
C PRO A 464 -10.13 -8.62 12.06
N VAL A 465 -11.30 -9.19 12.27
CA VAL A 465 -11.82 -9.39 13.63
C VAL A 465 -10.93 -10.41 14.33
N SER A 466 -10.37 -10.03 15.46
CA SER A 466 -9.54 -10.91 16.27
C SER A 466 -10.32 -11.30 17.53
N ASP A 467 -10.55 -12.59 17.69
CA ASP A 467 -11.02 -13.17 18.95
C ASP A 467 -9.83 -13.53 19.88
N GLU A 468 -8.63 -13.12 19.48
CA GLU A 468 -7.34 -13.46 20.11
C GLU A 468 -6.84 -12.29 20.96
N LEU A 469 -5.98 -12.58 21.94
CA LEU A 469 -5.34 -11.57 22.80
C LEU A 469 -4.39 -10.65 22.03
N VAL A 470 -3.89 -11.10 20.86
CA VAL A 470 -3.01 -10.33 19.98
C VAL A 470 -3.85 -9.69 18.88
N GLU A 471 -3.67 -8.39 18.66
CA GLU A 471 -4.31 -7.69 17.55
C GLU A 471 -3.94 -8.35 16.23
N ALA A 472 -4.96 -8.68 15.41
CA ALA A 472 -4.73 -9.27 14.10
C ALA A 472 -4.17 -8.21 13.13
N PRO A 473 -2.97 -8.41 12.56
CA PRO A 473 -2.39 -7.45 11.63
C PRO A 473 -3.18 -7.41 10.32
N ARG A 474 -3.27 -6.23 9.74
CA ARG A 474 -3.65 -6.09 8.34
C ARG A 474 -2.51 -6.62 7.48
N MET A 475 -2.85 -7.40 6.47
CA MET A 475 -1.85 -8.01 5.58
C MET A 475 -1.81 -7.30 4.22
N VAL A 476 -0.72 -7.51 3.48
CA VAL A 476 -0.56 -7.08 2.09
C VAL A 476 -0.66 -5.55 1.87
N PRO A 477 0.22 -4.75 2.46
CA PRO A 477 0.17 -3.29 2.38
C PRO A 477 0.80 -2.73 1.09
N ILE A 478 0.28 -3.07 -0.08
CA ILE A 478 0.82 -2.62 -1.38
C ILE A 478 0.79 -1.10 -1.58
N PHE A 479 0.09 -0.37 -0.72
CA PHE A 479 -0.09 1.08 -0.75
C PHE A 479 0.61 1.80 0.43
N ALA A 480 1.45 1.10 1.21
CA ALA A 480 2.09 1.67 2.40
C ALA A 480 3.02 2.86 2.08
N CYS A 481 3.59 2.93 0.88
CA CYS A 481 4.37 4.09 0.44
C CYS A 481 3.55 5.40 0.46
N CYS A 482 2.22 5.32 0.35
CA CYS A 482 1.35 6.49 0.45
C CYS A 482 1.30 7.04 1.89
N ALA A 483 1.53 6.20 2.90
CA ALA A 483 1.69 6.63 4.29
C ALA A 483 2.92 7.53 4.45
N MET A 484 4.05 7.17 3.84
CA MET A 484 5.26 7.98 3.83
C MET A 484 5.02 9.36 3.19
N GLN A 485 4.29 9.40 2.07
CA GLN A 485 3.99 10.65 1.37
C GLN A 485 3.07 11.58 2.17
N SER A 486 2.03 11.04 2.80
CA SER A 486 1.14 11.84 3.65
C SER A 486 1.87 12.36 4.89
N SER A 487 2.70 11.52 5.51
CA SER A 487 3.54 11.92 6.65
C SER A 487 4.54 13.01 6.27
N TYR A 488 5.21 12.86 5.12
CA TYR A 488 6.08 13.89 4.59
C TYR A 488 5.36 15.24 4.45
N ALA A 489 4.18 15.25 3.81
CA ALA A 489 3.40 16.48 3.63
C ALA A 489 3.00 17.10 4.99
N MET A 490 2.59 16.29 5.97
CA MET A 490 2.24 16.78 7.31
C MET A 490 3.45 17.35 8.07
N VAL A 491 4.61 16.71 7.98
CA VAL A 491 5.87 17.20 8.57
C VAL A 491 6.27 18.53 7.93
N MET A 492 6.25 18.63 6.59
CA MET A 492 6.58 19.87 5.88
C MET A 492 5.64 21.03 6.25
N LEU A 493 4.33 20.75 6.33
CA LEU A 493 3.35 21.75 6.78
C LEU A 493 3.58 22.17 8.23
N SER A 494 4.02 21.26 9.09
CA SER A 494 4.36 21.59 10.49
C SER A 494 5.55 22.51 10.60
N TYR A 495 6.60 22.28 9.82
CA TYR A 495 7.73 23.21 9.69
C TYR A 495 7.24 24.60 9.28
N ARG A 496 6.45 24.67 8.21
CA ARG A 496 5.91 25.95 7.70
C ARG A 496 5.06 26.66 8.76
N THR A 497 4.15 25.94 9.44
CA THR A 497 3.26 26.53 10.47
C THR A 497 4.04 27.05 11.68
N ARG A 498 5.09 26.35 12.10
CA ARG A 498 5.96 26.81 13.21
C ARG A 498 6.75 28.05 12.85
N ALA A 499 7.29 28.08 11.63
CA ALA A 499 8.00 29.24 11.14
C ALA A 499 7.17 30.53 11.23
N MET A 500 5.85 30.40 10.95
CA MET A 500 4.92 31.54 11.07
C MET A 500 4.58 31.94 12.50
N GLY A 501 4.63 31.00 13.45
CA GLY A 501 4.17 31.22 14.84
C GLY A 501 5.23 31.86 15.77
N PHE A 502 6.49 32.03 15.34
CA PHE A 502 7.56 32.50 16.18
C PHE A 502 7.51 34.01 16.58
N GLY A 503 6.56 34.78 16.05
CA GLY A 503 6.41 36.23 16.32
C GLY A 503 5.53 36.62 17.51
N GLY A 504 4.89 35.66 18.19
CA GLY A 504 4.04 35.97 19.37
C GLY A 504 3.90 34.74 20.26
N ALA A 505 3.80 34.98 21.59
CA ALA A 505 3.42 33.93 22.52
C ALA A 505 2.15 33.25 21.99
N LEU A 506 2.27 31.95 21.67
CA LEU A 506 1.15 31.17 21.16
C LEU A 506 0.10 31.03 22.26
N ASP A 507 -0.89 31.94 22.30
CA ASP A 507 -2.06 31.80 23.16
C ASP A 507 -2.82 30.52 22.81
N GLY A 508 -3.48 29.91 23.80
CA GLY A 508 -4.08 28.58 23.69
C GLY A 508 -5.04 28.32 22.52
N ALA A 509 -5.56 29.38 21.90
CA ALA A 509 -6.53 29.37 20.80
C ALA A 509 -5.99 29.81 19.42
N SER A 510 -4.66 29.94 19.25
CA SER A 510 -4.13 30.44 17.98
C SER A 510 -4.41 29.43 16.84
N PRO A 511 -4.81 29.89 15.62
CA PRO A 511 -5.06 29.02 14.46
C PRO A 511 -3.87 28.11 14.13
N ALA A 512 -2.64 28.56 14.36
CA ALA A 512 -1.42 27.79 14.16
C ALA A 512 -1.33 26.57 15.10
N LYS A 513 -1.69 26.73 16.38
CA LYS A 513 -1.75 25.59 17.33
C LYS A 513 -2.84 24.59 16.94
N VAL A 514 -4.00 25.06 16.49
CA VAL A 514 -5.09 24.19 16.03
C VAL A 514 -4.61 23.36 14.83
N LEU A 515 -3.96 23.99 13.87
CA LEU A 515 -3.42 23.29 12.69
C LEU A 515 -2.33 22.28 13.09
N LEU A 516 -1.37 22.65 13.96
CA LEU A 516 -0.33 21.74 14.43
C LEU A 516 -0.92 20.52 15.16
N ARG A 517 -1.99 20.72 15.96
CA ARG A 517 -2.72 19.61 16.59
C ARG A 517 -3.35 18.70 15.54
N GLN A 518 -4.05 19.24 14.56
CA GLN A 518 -4.67 18.46 13.48
C GLN A 518 -3.62 17.66 12.68
N LEU A 519 -2.46 18.28 12.38
CA LEU A 519 -1.36 17.59 11.68
C LEU A 519 -0.78 16.45 12.55
N GLY A 520 -0.62 16.68 13.86
CA GLY A 520 -0.21 15.66 14.82
C GLY A 520 -1.21 14.51 14.93
N ASP A 521 -2.52 14.81 14.94
CA ASP A 521 -3.59 13.80 14.97
C ASP A 521 -3.58 12.96 13.68
N GLY A 522 -3.46 13.60 12.53
CA GLY A 522 -3.34 12.92 11.24
C GLY A 522 -2.12 12.00 11.20
N LEU A 523 -0.97 12.46 11.70
CA LEU A 523 0.25 11.67 11.76
C LEU A 523 0.11 10.45 12.68
N ARG A 524 -0.57 10.60 13.84
CA ARG A 524 -0.86 9.47 14.74
C ARG A 524 -1.75 8.41 14.07
N LEU A 525 -2.75 8.80 13.27
CA LEU A 525 -3.58 7.84 12.52
C LEU A 525 -2.73 7.01 11.55
N VAL A 526 -1.80 7.63 10.84
CA VAL A 526 -0.87 6.93 9.93
C VAL A 526 0.08 6.01 10.70
N LEU A 527 0.65 6.50 11.80
CA LEU A 527 1.56 5.71 12.64
C LEU A 527 0.87 4.49 13.26
N ASN A 528 -0.38 4.63 13.71
CA ASN A 528 -1.17 3.50 14.22
C ASN A 528 -1.43 2.45 13.14
N ALA A 529 -1.73 2.88 11.91
CA ALA A 529 -1.88 1.95 10.80
C ALA A 529 -0.56 1.21 10.50
N LEU A 530 0.56 1.93 10.42
CA LEU A 530 1.88 1.31 10.20
C LEU A 530 2.31 0.42 11.36
N ARG A 531 1.98 0.77 12.60
CA ARG A 531 2.22 -0.10 13.77
C ARG A 531 1.49 -1.44 13.62
N ASN A 532 0.23 -1.42 13.19
CA ASN A 532 -0.52 -2.65 12.94
C ASN A 532 0.16 -3.51 11.85
N TYR A 533 0.57 -2.92 10.73
CA TYR A 533 1.31 -3.65 9.68
C TYR A 533 2.68 -4.15 10.15
N SER A 534 3.38 -3.41 11.02
CA SER A 534 4.73 -3.74 11.49
C SER A 534 4.79 -4.99 12.36
N ILE A 535 3.66 -5.43 12.92
CA ILE A 535 3.55 -6.70 13.64
C ILE A 535 4.01 -7.88 12.76
N ALA A 536 3.65 -7.84 11.48
CA ALA A 536 4.02 -8.87 10.51
C ALA A 536 5.23 -8.50 9.64
N TYR A 537 5.38 -7.23 9.25
CA TYR A 537 6.29 -6.82 8.20
C TYR A 537 7.40 -5.87 8.69
N GLU A 538 8.65 -6.27 8.48
CA GLU A 538 9.84 -5.53 8.91
C GLU A 538 9.99 -4.17 8.22
N ALA A 539 9.79 -4.12 6.90
CA ALA A 539 9.93 -2.87 6.16
C ALA A 539 8.90 -1.81 6.60
N LEU A 540 7.73 -2.23 7.05
CA LEU A 540 6.70 -1.33 7.57
C LEU A 540 7.07 -0.80 8.97
N GLY A 541 7.78 -1.61 9.76
CA GLY A 541 8.42 -1.16 11.00
C GLY A 541 9.44 -0.05 10.72
N GLY A 542 10.33 -0.26 9.75
CA GLY A 542 11.29 0.75 9.32
C GLY A 542 10.64 2.05 8.81
N MET A 543 9.54 1.96 8.06
CA MET A 543 8.76 3.14 7.64
C MET A 543 8.18 3.89 8.83
N LYS A 544 7.59 3.18 9.80
CA LYS A 544 7.06 3.76 11.03
C LYS A 544 8.15 4.51 11.80
N ASP A 545 9.31 3.87 12.00
CA ASP A 545 10.41 4.45 12.75
C ASP A 545 10.99 5.70 12.06
N GLN A 546 11.09 5.69 10.73
CA GLN A 546 11.50 6.86 9.96
C GLN A 546 10.52 8.03 10.10
N ILE A 547 9.21 7.77 10.12
CA ILE A 547 8.19 8.80 10.35
C ILE A 547 8.30 9.36 11.77
N LEU A 548 8.51 8.51 12.78
CA LEU A 548 8.68 8.94 14.17
C LEU A 548 9.87 9.88 14.32
N VAL A 549 11.04 9.53 13.77
CA VAL A 549 12.23 10.40 13.79
C VAL A 549 11.94 11.73 13.12
N ALA A 550 11.26 11.74 11.97
CA ALA A 550 10.90 12.98 11.29
C ALA A 550 9.88 13.82 12.10
N ALA A 551 8.92 13.18 12.75
CA ALA A 551 7.92 13.83 13.60
C ALA A 551 8.55 14.46 14.85
N ASP A 552 9.51 13.77 15.47
CA ASP A 552 10.24 14.26 16.65
C ASP A 552 11.09 15.48 16.29
N SER A 553 11.70 15.52 15.09
CA SER A 553 12.49 16.67 14.63
C SER A 553 11.69 17.98 14.53
N VAL A 554 10.37 17.88 14.45
CA VAL A 554 9.44 19.03 14.43
C VAL A 554 8.57 19.10 15.68
N ASP A 555 8.80 18.31 16.72
CA ASP A 555 8.03 18.21 17.97
C ASP A 555 6.49 18.17 17.74
N ILE A 556 6.04 17.66 16.61
CA ILE A 556 4.63 17.71 16.24
C ILE A 556 3.78 16.84 17.16
N MET A 557 4.37 15.79 17.72
CA MET A 557 3.69 14.84 18.58
C MET A 557 3.30 15.44 19.95
N GLN A 558 3.96 16.50 20.38
CA GLN A 558 3.69 17.16 21.68
C GLN A 558 2.35 17.93 21.69
N TYR A 559 1.87 18.38 20.54
CA TYR A 559 0.63 19.16 20.45
C TYR A 559 -0.66 18.36 20.61
N GLY A 560 -0.58 17.03 20.65
CA GLY A 560 -1.74 16.15 20.77
C GLY A 560 -1.94 15.47 22.12
N MET A 561 -1.08 15.71 23.11
CA MET A 561 -1.12 15.04 24.41
C MET A 561 -1.96 15.76 25.49
N VAL A 562 -2.72 16.77 25.15
CA VAL A 562 -3.60 17.43 26.13
C VAL A 562 -5.03 17.23 25.70
N ASP A 563 -5.61 16.20 26.18
CA ASP A 563 -6.98 15.92 26.64
C ASP A 563 -7.25 14.42 26.48
N GLU A 564 -6.82 13.62 27.48
CA GLU A 564 -7.62 12.48 27.89
C GLU A 564 -9.02 13.05 28.13
N LEU A 565 -10.00 12.61 27.34
CA LEU A 565 -11.42 12.79 27.66
C LEU A 565 -11.59 12.39 29.12
N PRO A 566 -12.21 13.26 29.97
CA PRO A 566 -12.55 12.84 31.31
C PRO A 566 -13.35 11.54 31.17
N GLN A 567 -12.88 10.50 31.80
CA GLN A 567 -13.66 9.30 32.02
C GLN A 567 -15.00 9.77 32.58
N LEU A 568 -16.08 9.57 31.84
CA LEU A 568 -17.42 9.61 32.35
C LEU A 568 -17.58 8.40 33.29
N ASP A 569 -16.93 8.50 34.44
CA ASP A 569 -17.25 7.66 35.58
C ASP A 569 -18.63 8.03 36.09
N GLY A 570 -19.52 7.09 35.96
CA GLY A 570 -20.57 6.84 36.92
C GLY A 570 -21.72 7.85 36.97
N CYS A 571 -22.77 7.60 36.21
CA CYS A 571 -24.14 7.80 36.69
C CYS A 571 -25.11 6.94 35.87
N CYS A 572 -25.05 5.64 36.05
CA CYS A 572 -26.24 4.79 35.84
C CYS A 572 -26.95 4.63 37.18
N GLU A 573 -27.61 5.67 37.65
CA GLU A 573 -28.68 5.52 38.60
C GLU A 573 -29.88 4.88 37.90
N SER A 574 -30.16 3.70 38.36
CA SER A 574 -31.34 2.87 38.09
C SER A 574 -32.63 3.67 38.27
N MET A 575 -33.29 4.08 37.22
CA MET A 575 -34.72 4.40 37.23
C MET A 575 -35.52 3.13 36.92
N SER A 576 -35.87 2.40 37.97
CA SER A 576 -36.92 1.42 37.95
C SER A 576 -38.27 2.12 37.84
N VAL A 577 -38.86 2.12 36.65
CA VAL A 577 -40.25 2.54 36.45
C VAL A 577 -41.14 1.36 36.74
N SER A 578 -41.79 1.45 37.92
CA SER A 578 -42.90 0.59 38.35
C SER A 578 -44.12 0.87 37.46
N VAL A 579 -44.49 -0.06 36.60
CA VAL A 579 -45.79 -0.06 35.92
C VAL A 579 -46.80 -0.68 36.85
N LYS A 580 -47.61 0.14 37.53
CA LYS A 580 -48.86 -0.32 38.17
C LYS A 580 -49.91 -0.54 37.09
N SER A 581 -50.39 -1.75 36.99
CA SER A 581 -51.61 -2.19 36.36
C SER A 581 -52.83 -1.53 37.05
N GLN A 582 -53.71 -0.89 36.31
CA GLN A 582 -55.12 -0.79 36.66
C GLN A 582 -55.96 -0.76 35.37
N MET A 583 -56.84 -1.79 35.32
CA MET A 583 -58.06 -2.01 34.56
C MET A 583 -58.05 -1.79 33.06
#